data_41ce9dce7b9d662525be9b5b28c38503
#
_entry.id   41ce9dce7b9d662525be9b5b28c38503
#
_cell.length_a   1.000
_cell.length_b   1.000
_cell.length_c   1.000
_cell.angle_alpha   90.00
_cell.angle_beta   90.00
_cell.angle_gamma   90.00
#
_symmetry.space_group_name_H-M   'P 1'
#
loop_
_entity.id
_entity.type
_entity.pdbx_description
1 polymer ?
#
loop_
_entity_poly.entity_id
_entity_poly.type
_entity_poly.pdbx_seq_one_letter_code
_entity_poly.pdbx_strand_id
1 'polypeptide(L)'
;MLKQSLNRWWLFGSVALILLLAFFTREVLTAHSFVYSIDIWFENLLLSIRTPFLLIIFSWITFFGSTFVALILAGLVSVAILFFKINKSYLLGLAVMFIGAIASDYLIKIIIGRARPGGLISSIAESSFSFPSGHSVMAMALYGFIALILCELYPKKTKMLVTIAIIVILVIGFSRLYLGVHFSSDVIAGYILGGLWLLTGIAIKNRFQSDNRFSNYAIR
;
A
#
# COMPACT_ATOMS: atom_id res chain seq x y z
N MET A 1 29.00 3.06 -12.73
CA MET A 1 28.48 4.32 -12.12
C MET A 1 26.96 4.38 -12.03
N LEU A 2 26.17 4.15 -13.08
CA LEU A 2 24.68 4.20 -13.03
C LEU A 2 24.03 3.23 -12.03
N LYS A 3 24.57 2.01 -11.84
CA LYS A 3 24.05 1.01 -10.90
C LYS A 3 24.25 1.40 -9.42
N GLN A 4 25.31 2.15 -9.11
CA GLN A 4 25.58 2.66 -7.76
C GLN A 4 24.70 3.89 -7.42
N SER A 5 24.39 4.75 -8.39
CA SER A 5 23.51 5.90 -8.17
C SER A 5 22.07 5.46 -7.92
N LEU A 6 21.55 4.48 -8.66
CA LEU A 6 20.22 3.91 -8.42
C LEU A 6 20.08 3.37 -6.99
N ASN A 7 21.08 2.64 -6.46
CA ASN A 7 21.05 2.14 -5.08
C ASN A 7 20.96 3.26 -4.04
N ARG A 8 21.57 4.42 -4.27
CA ARG A 8 21.51 5.54 -3.31
C ARG A 8 20.12 6.18 -3.23
N TRP A 9 19.45 6.38 -4.37
CA TRP A 9 18.09 6.95 -4.39
C TRP A 9 17.06 6.06 -3.70
N TRP A 10 17.18 4.74 -3.83
CA TRP A 10 16.33 3.78 -3.11
C TRP A 10 16.53 3.88 -1.60
N LEU A 11 17.77 3.99 -1.14
CA LEU A 11 18.08 4.17 0.27
C LEU A 11 17.51 5.49 0.81
N PHE A 12 17.72 6.60 0.11
CA PHE A 12 17.16 7.89 0.51
C PHE A 12 15.63 7.86 0.56
N GLY A 13 14.98 7.30 -0.44
CA GLY A 13 13.53 7.14 -0.47
C GLY A 13 13.01 6.29 0.69
N SER A 14 13.64 5.16 0.98
CA SER A 14 13.26 4.29 2.10
C SER A 14 13.47 4.99 3.45
N VAL A 15 14.59 5.68 3.65
CA VAL A 15 14.86 6.45 4.88
C VAL A 15 13.80 7.55 5.06
N ALA A 16 13.48 8.30 4.00
CA ALA A 16 12.44 9.33 4.05
C ALA A 16 11.08 8.76 4.45
N LEU A 17 10.68 7.63 3.86
CA LEU A 17 9.43 6.97 4.23
C LEU A 17 9.43 6.44 5.67
N ILE A 18 10.55 5.90 6.16
CA ILE A 18 10.69 5.46 7.56
C ILE A 18 10.55 6.66 8.52
N LEU A 19 11.20 7.78 8.23
CA LEU A 19 11.10 8.99 9.05
C LEU A 19 9.67 9.55 9.05
N LEU A 20 8.99 9.55 7.90
CA LEU A 20 7.59 9.96 7.79
C LEU A 20 6.66 9.02 8.59
N LEU A 21 6.88 7.71 8.50
CA LEU A 21 6.09 6.74 9.28
C LEU A 21 6.31 6.95 10.78
N ALA A 22 7.56 7.14 11.21
CA ALA A 22 7.89 7.45 12.61
C ALA A 22 7.24 8.76 13.08
N PHE A 23 7.23 9.78 12.24
CA PHE A 23 6.54 11.05 12.51
C PHE A 23 5.03 10.82 12.73
N PHE A 24 4.32 10.19 11.80
CA PHE A 24 2.89 9.92 11.95
C PHE A 24 2.60 9.04 13.17
N THR A 25 3.44 8.02 13.43
CA THR A 25 3.31 7.17 14.62
C THR A 25 3.42 7.98 15.90
N ARG A 26 4.42 8.88 16.01
CA ARG A 26 4.59 9.77 17.17
C ARG A 26 3.37 10.69 17.33
N GLU A 27 2.91 11.32 16.26
CA GLU A 27 1.77 12.24 16.29
C GLU A 27 0.49 11.54 16.74
N VAL A 28 0.26 10.31 16.28
CA VAL A 28 -0.91 9.51 16.65
C VAL A 28 -0.88 9.10 18.13
N LEU A 29 0.32 8.87 18.69
CA LEU A 29 0.50 8.56 20.12
C LEU A 29 0.43 9.80 21.02
N THR A 30 0.55 11.00 20.46
CA THR A 30 0.51 12.26 21.21
C THR A 30 -0.91 12.79 21.27
N ALA A 31 -1.47 12.87 22.46
CA ALA A 31 -2.81 13.48 22.68
C ALA A 31 -2.82 14.95 22.22
N HIS A 32 -3.89 15.35 21.53
CA HIS A 32 -4.09 16.73 21.04
C HIS A 32 -2.99 17.23 20.09
N SER A 33 -2.34 16.34 19.35
CA SER A 33 -1.37 16.72 18.33
C SER A 33 -2.03 17.50 17.18
N PHE A 34 -1.19 18.20 16.39
CA PHE A 34 -1.66 18.88 15.17
C PHE A 34 -2.32 17.91 14.19
N VAL A 35 -1.74 16.72 14.03
CA VAL A 35 -2.29 15.67 13.16
C VAL A 35 -3.65 15.18 13.68
N TYR A 36 -3.81 15.02 15.00
CA TYR A 36 -5.09 14.68 15.60
C TYR A 36 -6.17 15.71 15.29
N SER A 37 -5.83 16.99 15.37
CA SER A 37 -6.78 18.09 15.06
C SER A 37 -7.22 18.05 13.59
N ILE A 38 -6.30 17.75 12.66
CA ILE A 38 -6.61 17.57 11.24
C ILE A 38 -7.50 16.34 11.04
N ASP A 39 -7.21 15.24 11.70
CA ASP A 39 -8.00 14.01 11.62
C ASP A 39 -9.45 14.24 12.00
N ILE A 40 -9.70 14.90 13.13
CA ILE A 40 -11.05 15.22 13.61
C ILE A 40 -11.76 16.22 12.68
N TRP A 41 -11.05 17.27 12.23
CA TRP A 41 -11.61 18.24 11.29
C TRP A 41 -12.05 17.55 9.99
N PHE A 42 -11.20 16.69 9.44
CA PHE A 42 -11.49 16.00 8.17
C PHE A 42 -12.61 14.97 8.32
N GLU A 43 -12.66 14.25 9.44
CA GLU A 43 -13.76 13.35 9.76
C GLU A 43 -15.09 14.09 9.81
N ASN A 44 -15.16 15.22 10.54
CA ASN A 44 -16.36 16.04 10.64
C ASN A 44 -16.80 16.60 9.28
N LEU A 45 -15.84 17.02 8.45
CA LEU A 45 -16.12 17.45 7.08
C LEU A 45 -16.78 16.34 6.27
N LEU A 46 -16.21 15.12 6.28
CA LEU A 46 -16.77 13.99 5.55
C LEU A 46 -18.13 13.55 6.11
N LEU A 47 -18.31 13.60 7.43
CA LEU A 47 -19.61 13.32 8.07
C LEU A 47 -20.72 14.23 7.53
N SER A 48 -20.43 15.52 7.33
CA SER A 48 -21.42 16.50 6.88
C SER A 48 -21.90 16.28 5.44
N ILE A 49 -21.10 15.60 4.60
CA ILE A 49 -21.41 15.35 3.18
C ILE A 49 -21.75 13.87 2.89
N ARG A 50 -21.88 13.03 3.92
CA ARG A 50 -22.24 11.62 3.75
C ARG A 50 -23.68 11.47 3.25
N THR A 51 -23.84 10.62 2.22
CA THR A 51 -25.14 10.22 1.70
C THR A 51 -25.24 8.70 1.63
N PRO A 52 -26.42 8.10 1.78
CA PRO A 52 -26.62 6.65 1.67
C PRO A 52 -26.11 6.10 0.31
N PHE A 53 -26.31 6.85 -0.76
CA PHE A 53 -25.89 6.45 -2.10
C PHE A 53 -24.34 6.35 -2.20
N LEU A 54 -23.62 7.36 -1.72
CA LEU A 54 -22.15 7.36 -1.74
C LEU A 54 -21.56 6.34 -0.76
N LEU A 55 -22.24 6.06 0.37
CA LEU A 55 -21.81 4.98 1.26
C LEU A 55 -21.82 3.62 0.57
N ILE A 56 -22.86 3.33 -0.23
CA ILE A 56 -22.93 2.09 -1.03
C ILE A 56 -21.77 2.05 -2.04
N ILE A 57 -21.54 3.13 -2.78
CA ILE A 57 -20.45 3.21 -3.77
C ILE A 57 -19.09 2.95 -3.10
N PHE A 58 -18.79 3.67 -2.01
CA PHE A 58 -17.50 3.51 -1.32
C PHE A 58 -17.36 2.16 -0.60
N SER A 59 -18.46 1.51 -0.22
CA SER A 59 -18.43 0.13 0.29
C SER A 59 -18.01 -0.88 -0.80
N TRP A 60 -18.44 -0.68 -2.04
CA TRP A 60 -17.96 -1.48 -3.16
C TRP A 60 -16.50 -1.19 -3.52
N ILE A 61 -16.12 0.08 -3.55
CA ILE A 61 -14.74 0.50 -3.84
C ILE A 61 -13.77 -0.07 -2.80
N THR A 62 -14.09 0.04 -1.51
CA THR A 62 -13.21 -0.43 -0.44
C THR A 62 -12.97 -1.93 -0.50
N PHE A 63 -13.90 -2.70 -1.04
CA PHE A 63 -13.75 -4.15 -1.22
C PHE A 63 -12.48 -4.51 -2.01
N PHE A 64 -12.12 -3.71 -3.02
CA PHE A 64 -10.90 -3.90 -3.81
C PHE A 64 -9.60 -3.64 -3.01
N GLY A 65 -9.66 -2.98 -1.87
CA GLY A 65 -8.53 -2.80 -0.95
C GLY A 65 -8.46 -3.86 0.15
N SER A 66 -9.44 -4.77 0.24
CA SER A 66 -9.47 -5.80 1.28
C SER A 66 -8.33 -6.83 1.11
N THR A 67 -7.86 -7.39 2.21
CA THR A 67 -6.84 -8.44 2.21
C THR A 67 -7.29 -9.67 1.40
N PHE A 68 -8.59 -9.98 1.41
CA PHE A 68 -9.17 -11.08 0.63
C PHE A 68 -8.97 -10.88 -0.87
N VAL A 69 -9.37 -9.71 -1.40
CA VAL A 69 -9.18 -9.38 -2.83
C VAL A 69 -7.69 -9.28 -3.17
N ALA A 70 -6.89 -8.72 -2.26
CA ALA A 70 -5.46 -8.64 -2.44
C ALA A 70 -4.80 -10.02 -2.57
N LEU A 71 -5.23 -11.02 -1.78
CA LEU A 71 -4.76 -12.41 -1.90
C LEU A 71 -5.14 -13.02 -3.26
N ILE A 72 -6.39 -12.83 -3.71
CA ILE A 72 -6.83 -13.32 -5.01
C ILE A 72 -6.00 -12.68 -6.15
N LEU A 73 -5.83 -11.36 -6.12
CA LEU A 73 -5.04 -10.65 -7.13
C LEU A 73 -3.57 -11.08 -7.13
N ALA A 74 -2.96 -11.23 -5.95
CA ALA A 74 -1.57 -11.73 -5.84
C ALA A 74 -1.45 -13.15 -6.40
N GLY A 75 -2.43 -14.01 -6.16
CA GLY A 75 -2.52 -15.35 -6.75
C GLY A 75 -2.63 -15.30 -8.28
N LEU A 76 -3.55 -14.50 -8.81
CA LEU A 76 -3.74 -14.33 -10.26
C LEU A 76 -2.47 -13.78 -10.93
N VAL A 77 -1.83 -12.78 -10.32
CA VAL A 77 -0.55 -12.24 -10.81
C VAL A 77 0.54 -13.32 -10.80
N SER A 78 0.61 -14.14 -9.75
CA SER A 78 1.57 -15.24 -9.67
C SER A 78 1.35 -16.28 -10.77
N VAL A 79 0.09 -16.67 -10.99
CA VAL A 79 -0.29 -17.58 -12.09
C VAL A 79 0.08 -16.96 -13.45
N ALA A 80 -0.22 -15.68 -13.66
CA ALA A 80 0.12 -14.99 -14.91
C ALA A 80 1.64 -14.94 -15.13
N ILE A 81 2.45 -14.67 -14.10
CA ILE A 81 3.92 -14.68 -14.18
C ILE A 81 4.42 -16.06 -14.64
N LEU A 82 3.86 -17.14 -14.08
CA LEU A 82 4.25 -18.51 -14.45
C LEU A 82 3.79 -18.89 -15.87
N PHE A 83 2.53 -18.60 -16.18
CA PHE A 83 1.92 -18.95 -17.47
C PHE A 83 2.59 -18.23 -18.65
N PHE A 84 2.82 -16.93 -18.53
CA PHE A 84 3.50 -16.14 -19.55
C PHE A 84 5.02 -16.21 -19.48
N LYS A 85 5.57 -17.10 -18.64
CA LYS A 85 7.02 -17.30 -18.46
C LYS A 85 7.79 -16.01 -18.16
N ILE A 86 7.15 -15.09 -17.42
CA ILE A 86 7.79 -13.86 -16.93
C ILE A 86 8.88 -14.26 -15.92
N ASN A 87 9.90 -13.42 -15.77
CA ASN A 87 11.01 -13.73 -14.86
C ASN A 87 10.52 -14.03 -13.42
N LYS A 88 10.88 -15.18 -12.88
CA LYS A 88 10.45 -15.64 -11.55
C LYS A 88 10.90 -14.73 -10.39
N SER A 89 11.85 -13.81 -10.63
CA SER A 89 12.23 -12.80 -9.61
C SER A 89 11.06 -11.93 -9.17
N TYR A 90 10.04 -11.73 -10.03
CA TYR A 90 8.82 -11.03 -9.65
C TYR A 90 8.01 -11.77 -8.59
N LEU A 91 7.98 -13.12 -8.63
CA LEU A 91 7.30 -13.93 -7.60
C LEU A 91 7.93 -13.72 -6.23
N LEU A 92 9.26 -13.71 -6.17
CA LEU A 92 9.95 -13.47 -4.91
C LEU A 92 9.72 -12.05 -4.39
N GLY A 93 9.83 -11.05 -5.27
CA GLY A 93 9.53 -9.66 -4.93
C GLY A 93 8.10 -9.46 -4.43
N LEU A 94 7.11 -10.07 -5.11
CA LEU A 94 5.70 -10.06 -4.73
C LEU A 94 5.48 -10.73 -3.37
N ALA A 95 6.07 -11.90 -3.13
CA ALA A 95 5.91 -12.65 -1.89
C ALA A 95 6.49 -11.88 -0.69
N VAL A 96 7.72 -11.36 -0.80
CA VAL A 96 8.36 -10.57 0.27
C VAL A 96 7.56 -9.31 0.57
N MET A 97 7.16 -8.57 -0.47
CA MET A 97 6.33 -7.38 -0.32
C MET A 97 5.01 -7.70 0.38
N PHE A 98 4.30 -8.72 -0.08
CA PHE A 98 2.95 -9.05 0.39
C PHE A 98 2.95 -9.54 1.84
N ILE A 99 3.83 -10.51 2.16
CA ILE A 99 3.96 -11.04 3.52
C ILE A 99 4.42 -9.95 4.48
N GLY A 100 5.42 -9.16 4.09
CA GLY A 100 5.92 -8.09 4.92
C GLY A 100 4.90 -6.99 5.17
N ALA A 101 4.12 -6.60 4.15
CA ALA A 101 3.05 -5.62 4.29
C ALA A 101 1.98 -6.08 5.30
N ILE A 102 1.50 -7.32 5.18
CA ILE A 102 0.50 -7.88 6.11
C ILE A 102 1.07 -7.98 7.53
N ALA A 103 2.27 -8.55 7.67
CA ALA A 103 2.87 -8.77 8.98
C ALA A 103 3.13 -7.44 9.71
N SER A 104 3.68 -6.45 9.04
CA SER A 104 3.96 -5.14 9.65
C SER A 104 2.69 -4.35 9.95
N ASP A 105 1.67 -4.38 9.08
CA ASP A 105 0.36 -3.77 9.36
C ASP A 105 -0.24 -4.34 10.64
N TYR A 106 -0.27 -5.67 10.76
CA TYR A 106 -0.79 -6.35 11.93
C TYR A 106 -0.01 -6.01 13.22
N LEU A 107 1.32 -6.05 13.16
CA LEU A 107 2.18 -5.75 14.31
C LEU A 107 2.03 -4.29 14.76
N ILE A 108 2.03 -3.34 13.84
CA ILE A 108 1.88 -1.92 14.17
C ILE A 108 0.51 -1.66 14.79
N LYS A 109 -0.56 -2.28 14.28
CA LYS A 109 -1.91 -2.18 14.85
C LYS A 109 -1.94 -2.58 16.33
N ILE A 110 -1.34 -3.73 16.66
CA ILE A 110 -1.30 -4.22 18.05
C ILE A 110 -0.47 -3.30 18.94
N ILE A 111 0.69 -2.84 18.45
CA ILE A 111 1.60 -2.00 19.24
C ILE A 111 0.99 -0.63 19.52
N ILE A 112 0.35 -0.01 18.52
CA ILE A 112 -0.19 1.35 18.63
C ILE A 112 -1.56 1.37 19.31
N GLY A 113 -2.42 0.38 19.04
CA GLY A 113 -3.72 0.23 19.69
C GLY A 113 -4.69 1.37 19.46
N ARG A 114 -4.56 2.13 18.35
CA ARG A 114 -5.41 3.30 18.08
C ARG A 114 -6.87 2.91 17.88
N ALA A 115 -7.77 3.56 18.64
CA ALA A 115 -9.20 3.44 18.42
C ALA A 115 -9.62 4.02 17.06
N ARG A 116 -10.68 3.48 16.47
CA ARG A 116 -11.26 3.99 15.22
C ARG A 116 -12.09 5.23 15.44
N PRO A 117 -12.35 6.03 14.36
CA PRO A 117 -13.34 7.10 14.42
C PRO A 117 -14.67 6.59 14.98
N GLY A 118 -15.30 7.36 15.89
CA GLY A 118 -16.54 6.99 16.57
C GLY A 118 -17.82 7.14 15.72
N GLY A 119 -17.70 7.25 14.41
CA GLY A 119 -18.83 7.47 13.50
C GLY A 119 -19.78 6.27 13.45
N LEU A 120 -21.07 6.55 13.53
CA LEU A 120 -22.24 5.66 13.65
C LEU A 120 -22.46 4.62 12.52
N ILE A 121 -21.49 4.34 11.65
CA ILE A 121 -21.64 3.36 10.58
C ILE A 121 -20.85 2.11 10.95
N SER A 122 -21.25 1.49 12.05
CA SER A 122 -20.82 0.14 12.45
C SER A 122 -21.34 -1.00 11.54
N SER A 123 -21.89 -0.68 10.37
CA SER A 123 -22.28 -1.70 9.39
C SER A 123 -21.08 -2.43 8.78
N ILE A 124 -19.87 -1.86 8.89
CA ILE A 124 -18.61 -2.55 8.61
C ILE A 124 -17.90 -2.71 9.95
N ALA A 125 -18.29 -3.72 10.72
CA ALA A 125 -17.66 -4.06 11.99
C ALA A 125 -16.24 -4.55 11.75
N GLU A 126 -15.28 -3.64 11.74
CA GLU A 126 -13.86 -4.00 11.76
C GLU A 126 -13.41 -4.13 13.21
N SER A 127 -13.08 -5.35 13.61
CA SER A 127 -12.65 -5.70 14.97
C SER A 127 -11.20 -5.32 15.30
N SER A 128 -10.45 -4.78 14.34
CA SER A 128 -9.02 -4.44 14.50
C SER A 128 -8.81 -2.94 14.76
N PHE A 129 -7.62 -2.59 15.29
CA PHE A 129 -7.19 -1.21 15.52
C PHE A 129 -7.11 -0.37 14.24
N SER A 130 -7.16 0.98 14.40
CA SER A 130 -7.26 1.91 13.28
C SER A 130 -5.94 2.15 12.55
N PHE A 131 -4.82 2.30 13.26
CA PHE A 131 -3.54 2.72 12.69
C PHE A 131 -2.58 1.54 12.47
N PRO A 132 -1.98 1.45 11.27
CA PRO A 132 -2.31 2.15 10.03
C PRO A 132 -3.51 1.54 9.31
N SER A 133 -3.96 2.14 8.18
CA SER A 133 -5.02 1.58 7.35
C SER A 133 -4.52 0.42 6.49
N GLY A 134 -4.91 -0.81 6.80
CA GLY A 134 -4.50 -2.00 6.05
C GLY A 134 -4.94 -2.00 4.59
N HIS A 135 -6.13 -1.45 4.27
CA HIS A 135 -6.59 -1.25 2.90
C HIS A 135 -5.65 -0.34 2.11
N SER A 136 -5.16 0.74 2.74
CA SER A 136 -4.20 1.66 2.13
C SER A 136 -2.82 1.03 1.96
N VAL A 137 -2.37 0.22 2.94
CA VAL A 137 -1.13 -0.56 2.84
C VAL A 137 -1.19 -1.49 1.63
N MET A 138 -2.26 -2.29 1.54
CA MET A 138 -2.41 -3.26 0.43
C MET A 138 -2.62 -2.58 -0.91
N ALA A 139 -3.41 -1.48 -0.95
CA ALA A 139 -3.60 -0.74 -2.18
C ALA A 139 -2.26 -0.21 -2.73
N MET A 140 -1.45 0.44 -1.92
CA MET A 140 -0.16 0.97 -2.34
C MET A 140 0.83 -0.14 -2.75
N ALA A 141 0.97 -1.17 -1.92
CA ALA A 141 1.91 -2.25 -2.16
C ALA A 141 1.55 -3.06 -3.42
N LEU A 142 0.33 -3.60 -3.47
CA LEU A 142 -0.07 -4.55 -4.52
C LEU A 142 -0.34 -3.87 -5.86
N TYR A 143 -1.18 -2.82 -5.89
CA TYR A 143 -1.47 -2.13 -7.17
C TYR A 143 -0.24 -1.40 -7.70
N GLY A 144 0.64 -0.88 -6.81
CA GLY A 144 1.94 -0.35 -7.19
C GLY A 144 2.84 -1.42 -7.83
N PHE A 145 2.88 -2.63 -7.27
CA PHE A 145 3.67 -3.73 -7.82
C PHE A 145 3.10 -4.25 -9.15
N ILE A 146 1.77 -4.35 -9.27
CA ILE A 146 1.09 -4.68 -10.53
C ILE A 146 1.42 -3.63 -11.61
N ALA A 147 1.33 -2.35 -11.26
CA ALA A 147 1.68 -1.26 -12.18
C ALA A 147 3.12 -1.36 -12.65
N LEU A 148 4.07 -1.68 -11.75
CA LEU A 148 5.47 -1.92 -12.12
C LEU A 148 5.59 -3.02 -13.18
N ILE A 149 4.98 -4.19 -12.95
CA ILE A 149 5.01 -5.31 -13.91
C ILE A 149 4.46 -4.85 -15.26
N LEU A 150 3.31 -4.20 -15.25
CA LEU A 150 2.66 -3.73 -16.48
C LEU A 150 3.47 -2.66 -17.21
N CYS A 151 4.12 -1.74 -16.49
CA CYS A 151 5.00 -0.73 -17.08
C CYS A 151 6.24 -1.34 -17.74
N GLU A 152 6.82 -2.38 -17.14
CA GLU A 152 7.97 -3.09 -17.72
C GLU A 152 7.56 -3.93 -18.97
N LEU A 153 6.33 -4.49 -18.97
CA LEU A 153 5.79 -5.21 -20.13
C LEU A 153 5.31 -4.28 -21.26
N TYR A 154 4.77 -3.11 -20.90
CA TYR A 154 4.17 -2.16 -21.84
C TYR A 154 4.77 -0.74 -21.68
N PRO A 155 6.06 -0.52 -22.00
CA PRO A 155 6.75 0.74 -21.75
C PRO A 155 6.09 1.97 -22.38
N LYS A 156 5.47 1.79 -23.56
CA LYS A 156 4.76 2.87 -24.27
C LYS A 156 3.48 3.35 -23.53
N LYS A 157 2.94 2.55 -22.62
CA LYS A 157 1.73 2.86 -21.83
C LYS A 157 2.04 3.27 -20.39
N THR A 158 3.30 3.44 -20.02
CA THR A 158 3.73 3.71 -18.64
C THR A 158 2.97 4.86 -17.98
N LYS A 159 2.84 6.02 -18.64
CA LYS A 159 2.11 7.16 -18.07
C LYS A 159 0.66 6.79 -17.71
N MET A 160 -0.04 6.15 -18.64
CA MET A 160 -1.43 5.72 -18.43
C MET A 160 -1.54 4.73 -17.27
N LEU A 161 -0.67 3.70 -17.24
CA LEU A 161 -0.69 2.65 -16.22
C LEU A 161 -0.40 3.20 -14.82
N VAL A 162 0.59 4.09 -14.71
CA VAL A 162 0.91 4.77 -13.45
C VAL A 162 -0.25 5.65 -13.00
N THR A 163 -0.86 6.43 -13.91
CA THR A 163 -2.01 7.27 -13.56
C THR A 163 -3.18 6.43 -13.06
N ILE A 164 -3.51 5.33 -13.73
CA ILE A 164 -4.58 4.41 -13.29
C ILE A 164 -4.27 3.85 -11.89
N ALA A 165 -3.04 3.39 -11.66
CA ALA A 165 -2.65 2.85 -10.36
C ALA A 165 -2.77 3.90 -9.25
N ILE A 166 -2.32 5.13 -9.48
CA ILE A 166 -2.45 6.24 -8.53
C ILE A 166 -3.93 6.50 -8.21
N ILE A 167 -4.80 6.59 -9.22
CA ILE A 167 -6.24 6.81 -9.03
C ILE A 167 -6.83 5.69 -8.18
N VAL A 168 -6.57 4.42 -8.52
CA VAL A 168 -7.08 3.26 -7.77
C VAL A 168 -6.63 3.30 -6.32
N ILE A 169 -5.34 3.54 -6.07
CA ILE A 169 -4.76 3.62 -4.71
C ILE A 169 -5.43 4.73 -3.91
N LEU A 170 -5.53 5.95 -4.48
CA LEU A 170 -6.12 7.09 -3.79
C LEU A 170 -7.61 6.89 -3.52
N VAL A 171 -8.37 6.34 -4.47
CA VAL A 171 -9.81 6.12 -4.33
C VAL A 171 -10.10 5.04 -3.29
N ILE A 172 -9.30 3.96 -3.22
CA ILE A 172 -9.41 2.95 -2.15
C ILE A 172 -9.14 3.59 -0.77
N GLY A 173 -8.08 4.36 -0.60
CA GLY A 173 -7.81 5.00 0.68
C GLY A 173 -8.85 6.05 1.04
N PHE A 174 -9.33 6.86 0.08
CA PHE A 174 -10.41 7.81 0.30
C PHE A 174 -11.70 7.12 0.74
N SER A 175 -12.01 5.94 0.20
CA SER A 175 -13.17 5.18 0.62
C SER A 175 -13.16 4.88 2.13
N ARG A 176 -11.97 4.65 2.72
CA ARG A 176 -11.85 4.40 4.17
C ARG A 176 -12.19 5.62 5.02
N LEU A 177 -11.85 6.80 4.52
CA LEU A 177 -12.17 8.08 5.15
C LEU A 177 -13.66 8.37 5.05
N TYR A 178 -14.22 8.23 3.85
CA TYR A 178 -15.64 8.49 3.61
C TYR A 178 -16.55 7.55 4.42
N LEU A 179 -16.16 6.27 4.55
CA LEU A 179 -16.86 5.29 5.38
C LEU A 179 -16.68 5.53 6.88
N GLY A 180 -15.76 6.40 7.32
CA GLY A 180 -15.52 6.74 8.72
C GLY A 180 -14.90 5.62 9.54
N VAL A 181 -14.15 4.74 8.89
CA VAL A 181 -13.50 3.60 9.55
C VAL A 181 -12.03 3.85 9.85
N HIS A 182 -11.46 4.92 9.28
CA HIS A 182 -10.07 5.35 9.49
C HIS A 182 -9.95 6.87 9.50
N PHE A 183 -8.98 7.39 10.23
CA PHE A 183 -8.54 8.78 10.16
C PHE A 183 -7.63 9.03 8.94
N SER A 184 -7.46 10.31 8.56
CA SER A 184 -6.61 10.69 7.43
C SER A 184 -5.15 10.27 7.63
N SER A 185 -4.64 10.42 8.85
CA SER A 185 -3.29 9.99 9.21
C SER A 185 -3.10 8.46 9.11
N ASP A 186 -4.14 7.64 9.41
CA ASP A 186 -4.08 6.18 9.24
C ASP A 186 -3.88 5.80 7.76
N VAL A 187 -4.61 6.49 6.87
CA VAL A 187 -4.55 6.27 5.42
C VAL A 187 -3.20 6.66 4.86
N ILE A 188 -2.67 7.83 5.25
CA ILE A 188 -1.36 8.32 4.83
C ILE A 188 -0.26 7.37 5.33
N ALA A 189 -0.28 7.00 6.61
CA ALA A 189 0.65 6.03 7.18
C ALA A 189 0.58 4.66 6.46
N GLY A 190 -0.63 4.24 6.08
CA GLY A 190 -0.84 3.05 5.27
C GLY A 190 -0.17 3.13 3.90
N TYR A 191 -0.29 4.26 3.20
CA TYR A 191 0.43 4.46 1.93
C TYR A 191 1.94 4.47 2.11
N ILE A 192 2.45 5.09 3.17
CA ILE A 192 3.89 5.11 3.49
C ILE A 192 4.40 3.70 3.74
N LEU A 193 3.72 2.92 4.57
CA LEU A 193 4.10 1.54 4.88
C LEU A 193 4.00 0.64 3.64
N GLY A 194 2.92 0.76 2.85
CA GLY A 194 2.76 0.04 1.59
C GLY A 194 3.84 0.42 0.58
N GLY A 195 4.23 1.70 0.51
CA GLY A 195 5.33 2.19 -0.32
C GLY A 195 6.68 1.62 0.08
N LEU A 196 6.97 1.48 1.38
CA LEU A 196 8.18 0.82 1.87
C LEU A 196 8.26 -0.65 1.41
N TRP A 197 7.16 -1.37 1.51
CA TRP A 197 7.12 -2.76 1.06
C TRP A 197 7.16 -2.89 -0.46
N LEU A 198 6.53 -1.97 -1.19
CA LEU A 198 6.65 -1.88 -2.64
C LEU A 198 8.13 -1.70 -3.05
N LEU A 199 8.83 -0.75 -2.46
CA LEU A 199 10.25 -0.53 -2.70
C LEU A 199 11.07 -1.79 -2.38
N THR A 200 10.81 -2.43 -1.24
CA THR A 200 11.49 -3.67 -0.83
C THR A 200 11.27 -4.79 -1.85
N GLY A 201 10.02 -5.01 -2.28
CA GLY A 201 9.69 -6.01 -3.30
C GLY A 201 10.41 -5.76 -4.63
N ILE A 202 10.47 -4.49 -5.06
CA ILE A 202 11.19 -4.10 -6.28
C ILE A 202 12.71 -4.34 -6.13
N ALA A 203 13.29 -4.00 -4.97
CA ALA A 203 14.70 -4.21 -4.70
C ALA A 203 15.07 -5.70 -4.75
N ILE A 204 14.27 -6.55 -4.11
CA ILE A 204 14.42 -8.02 -4.12
C ILE A 204 14.30 -8.55 -5.56
N LYS A 205 13.23 -8.20 -6.27
CA LYS A 205 13.05 -8.57 -7.69
C LYS A 205 14.27 -8.20 -8.53
N ASN A 206 14.79 -6.97 -8.41
CA ASN A 206 15.92 -6.50 -9.20
C ASN A 206 17.22 -7.23 -8.86
N ARG A 207 17.47 -7.54 -7.59
CA ARG A 207 18.64 -8.30 -7.15
C ARG A 207 18.66 -9.68 -7.78
N PHE A 208 17.58 -10.45 -7.67
CA PHE A 208 17.50 -11.81 -8.21
C PHE A 208 17.40 -11.86 -9.74
N GLN A 209 16.91 -10.80 -10.38
CA GLN A 209 16.93 -10.68 -11.83
C GLN A 209 18.36 -10.49 -12.37
N SER A 210 19.24 -9.79 -11.64
CA SER A 210 20.65 -9.61 -12.02
C SER A 210 21.46 -10.90 -11.89
N ASP A 211 21.25 -11.67 -10.81
CA ASP A 211 21.99 -12.90 -10.56
C ASP A 211 21.72 -13.97 -11.63
N ASN A 212 20.48 -14.10 -12.08
CA ASN A 212 20.12 -15.01 -13.17
C ASN A 212 20.74 -14.64 -14.53
N ARG A 213 21.08 -13.37 -14.77
CA ARG A 213 21.82 -12.98 -15.99
C ARG A 213 23.28 -13.44 -15.93
N PHE A 214 23.94 -13.32 -14.79
CA PHE A 214 25.33 -13.75 -14.62
C PHE A 214 25.50 -15.28 -14.71
N SER A 215 24.54 -16.06 -14.16
CA SER A 215 24.55 -17.53 -14.25
C SER A 215 24.50 -18.03 -15.70
N ASN A 216 23.74 -17.36 -16.57
CA ASN A 216 23.64 -17.75 -17.99
C ASN A 216 24.89 -17.39 -18.85
N TYR A 217 25.77 -16.52 -18.36
CA TYR A 217 27.04 -16.20 -19.04
C TYR A 217 28.22 -17.06 -18.55
N ALA A 218 28.11 -17.67 -17.36
CA ALA A 218 29.15 -18.53 -16.80
C ALA A 218 29.13 -19.99 -17.35
N ILE A 219 28.08 -20.36 -18.09
CA ILE A 219 27.88 -21.71 -18.65
C ILE A 219 28.09 -21.73 -20.18
N ARG A 220 28.56 -20.65 -20.78
CA ARG A 220 29.00 -20.60 -22.18
C ARG A 220 30.51 -20.31 -22.23
#